data_8e8406c317edc970aadab01187a732ab
#
_entry.id   8e8406c317edc970aadab01187a732ab
#
_cell.length_a   1.000
_cell.length_b   1.000
_cell.length_c   1.000
_cell.angle_alpha   90.00
_cell.angle_beta   90.00
_cell.angle_gamma   90.00
#
_symmetry.space_group_name_H-M   'P 1'
#
loop_
_entity.id
_entity.type
_entity.pdbx_description
1 polymer ?
#
loop_
_entity_poly.entity_id
_entity_poly.type
_entity_poly.pdbx_seq_one_letter_code
_entity_poly.pdbx_strand_id
1 'polypeptide(L)'
;HLIHYKEVETIPEDAYKMAFIASGGVEKTVTQHFDLLPYPITLLTDGLQNSLAASLEIATWMRNKGMKARIIHGSPMHMVKQILSHHQAFAAKREIKGKRIGVIGYPSSWLVASNVDYLLAKRRWGIEYLDIPLEEIYCLYYKITDDDIGYKASVLVKQAVAFREAT
;
A
#
# COMPACT_ATOMS: atom_id res chain seq x y z
N HIS A 1 -13.18 -4.19 16.31
CA HIS A 1 -14.07 -3.60 17.31
C HIS A 1 -15.00 -2.61 16.65
N LEU A 2 -16.27 -2.58 17.05
CA LEU A 2 -17.24 -1.57 16.67
C LEU A 2 -17.25 -0.51 17.78
N ILE A 3 -17.03 0.74 17.42
CA ILE A 3 -17.07 1.87 18.36
C ILE A 3 -17.97 2.99 17.81
N HIS A 4 -18.43 3.84 18.68
CA HIS A 4 -19.19 5.02 18.27
C HIS A 4 -18.24 6.06 17.64
N TYR A 5 -18.71 6.81 16.62
CA TYR A 5 -17.87 7.78 15.91
C TYR A 5 -17.25 8.87 16.82
N LYS A 6 -17.88 9.18 17.96
CA LYS A 6 -17.35 10.11 18.97
C LYS A 6 -16.10 9.60 19.70
N GLU A 7 -15.84 8.29 19.62
CA GLU A 7 -14.72 7.62 20.28
C GLU A 7 -13.59 7.28 19.29
N VAL A 8 -13.71 7.73 18.03
CA VAL A 8 -12.76 7.38 16.97
C VAL A 8 -11.33 7.84 17.27
N GLU A 9 -11.17 8.92 18.04
CA GLU A 9 -9.87 9.45 18.46
C GLU A 9 -9.14 8.50 19.43
N THR A 10 -9.87 7.60 20.09
CA THR A 10 -9.28 6.58 20.99
C THR A 10 -8.65 5.41 20.22
N ILE A 11 -8.93 5.29 18.91
CA ILE A 11 -8.36 4.24 18.08
C ILE A 11 -6.94 4.62 17.69
N PRO A 12 -5.97 3.70 17.82
CA PRO A 12 -4.60 3.92 17.36
C PRO A 12 -4.54 4.43 15.93
N GLU A 13 -3.63 5.35 15.63
CA GLU A 13 -3.46 5.90 14.27
C GLU A 13 -3.15 4.82 13.23
N ASP A 14 -2.48 3.78 13.67
CA ASP A 14 -2.07 2.67 12.85
C ASP A 14 -3.16 1.62 12.61
N ALA A 15 -4.34 1.75 13.21
CA ALA A 15 -5.46 0.87 12.96
C ALA A 15 -6.14 1.15 11.61
N TYR A 16 -6.56 0.09 10.93
CA TYR A 16 -7.39 0.23 9.73
C TYR A 16 -8.83 0.56 10.13
N LYS A 17 -9.20 1.82 9.96
CA LYS A 17 -10.52 2.35 10.33
C LYS A 17 -11.48 2.27 9.15
N MET A 18 -12.72 1.89 9.41
CA MET A 18 -13.82 1.86 8.44
C MET A 18 -15.07 2.47 9.07
N ALA A 19 -15.91 3.11 8.27
CA ALA A 19 -17.22 3.57 8.74
C ALA A 19 -18.27 2.48 8.49
N PHE A 20 -18.89 1.96 9.55
CA PHE A 20 -20.06 1.09 9.43
C PHE A 20 -21.33 1.93 9.37
N ILE A 21 -22.01 1.84 8.23
CA ILE A 21 -23.26 2.54 7.97
C ILE A 21 -24.41 1.60 8.30
N ALA A 22 -25.01 1.78 9.46
CA ALA A 22 -26.06 0.91 9.96
C ALA A 22 -27.48 1.28 9.43
N SER A 23 -27.66 2.54 9.03
CA SER A 23 -28.98 3.00 8.53
C SER A 23 -28.82 4.23 7.64
N GLY A 24 -29.87 4.59 6.92
CA GLY A 24 -30.02 5.92 6.31
C GLY A 24 -30.15 7.03 7.34
N GLY A 25 -29.96 8.28 6.91
CA GLY A 25 -30.04 9.48 7.76
C GLY A 25 -28.72 9.82 8.48
N VAL A 26 -27.64 9.06 8.23
CA VAL A 26 -26.32 9.30 8.85
C VAL A 26 -25.35 10.04 7.91
N GLU A 27 -25.76 10.35 6.70
CA GLU A 27 -24.93 10.90 5.63
C GLU A 27 -24.18 12.16 6.07
N LYS A 28 -24.92 13.09 6.72
CA LYS A 28 -24.34 14.33 7.22
C LYS A 28 -23.29 14.09 8.32
N THR A 29 -23.54 13.13 9.20
CA THR A 29 -22.58 12.75 10.25
C THR A 29 -21.29 12.23 9.65
N VAL A 30 -21.37 11.33 8.67
CA VAL A 30 -20.18 10.77 8.01
C VAL A 30 -19.43 11.86 7.24
N THR A 31 -20.12 12.72 6.51
CA THR A 31 -19.48 13.80 5.73
C THR A 31 -18.88 14.91 6.61
N GLN A 32 -19.26 15.01 7.86
CA GLN A 32 -18.62 15.92 8.83
C GLN A 32 -17.38 15.35 9.51
N HIS A 33 -17.19 14.02 9.49
CA HIS A 33 -16.12 13.33 10.22
C HIS A 33 -15.28 12.40 9.32
N PHE A 34 -15.31 12.60 8.00
CA PHE A 34 -14.62 11.73 7.04
C PHE A 34 -13.09 11.79 7.18
N ASP A 35 -12.55 12.89 7.68
CA ASP A 35 -11.11 13.11 7.93
C ASP A 35 -10.54 12.20 9.02
N LEU A 36 -11.41 11.66 9.87
CA LEU A 36 -11.02 10.66 10.89
C LEU A 36 -10.78 9.26 10.32
N LEU A 37 -11.07 9.04 9.03
CA LEU A 37 -10.94 7.75 8.35
C LEU A 37 -9.69 7.73 7.45
N PRO A 38 -8.99 6.58 7.35
CA PRO A 38 -7.85 6.46 6.46
C PRO A 38 -8.28 6.52 4.99
N TYR A 39 -7.45 7.12 4.16
CA TYR A 39 -7.68 7.21 2.72
C TYR A 39 -7.10 6.02 1.95
N PRO A 40 -7.81 5.43 0.99
CA PRO A 40 -9.20 5.70 0.56
C PRO A 40 -10.23 5.28 1.61
N ILE A 41 -11.28 6.11 1.76
CA ILE A 41 -12.31 5.89 2.76
C ILE A 41 -13.09 4.61 2.46
N THR A 42 -13.28 3.78 3.46
CA THR A 42 -14.04 2.52 3.34
C THR A 42 -15.32 2.60 4.14
N LEU A 43 -16.44 2.45 3.46
CA LEU A 43 -17.79 2.35 4.01
C LEU A 43 -18.18 0.88 4.05
N LEU A 44 -18.61 0.39 5.19
CA LEU A 44 -19.11 -0.97 5.39
C LEU A 44 -20.61 -0.89 5.63
N THR A 45 -21.39 -1.70 4.93
CA THR A 45 -22.85 -1.71 5.10
C THR A 45 -23.44 -3.12 4.91
N ASP A 46 -24.42 -3.45 5.72
CA ASP A 46 -25.21 -4.70 5.60
C ASP A 46 -26.38 -4.57 4.60
N GLY A 47 -26.68 -3.35 4.14
CA GLY A 47 -27.76 -3.08 3.21
C GLY A 47 -29.15 -2.96 3.86
N LEU A 48 -29.24 -3.11 5.19
CA LEU A 48 -30.49 -2.95 5.93
C LEU A 48 -30.75 -1.48 6.22
N GLN A 49 -32.01 -1.15 6.57
CA GLN A 49 -32.41 0.20 7.04
C GLN A 49 -31.93 1.35 6.12
N ASN A 50 -31.96 1.14 4.82
CA ASN A 50 -31.44 2.09 3.80
C ASN A 50 -29.93 2.40 3.90
N SER A 51 -29.17 1.59 4.61
CA SER A 51 -27.73 1.81 4.81
C SER A 51 -26.91 1.76 3.51
N LEU A 52 -27.31 0.92 2.54
CA LEU A 52 -26.67 0.89 1.23
C LEU A 52 -26.92 2.17 0.43
N ALA A 53 -28.16 2.69 0.44
CA ALA A 53 -28.49 3.95 -0.21
C ALA A 53 -27.69 5.12 0.39
N ALA A 54 -27.62 5.19 1.72
CA ALA A 54 -26.80 6.18 2.43
C ALA A 54 -25.31 6.06 2.08
N SER A 55 -24.78 4.83 1.98
CA SER A 55 -23.38 4.60 1.58
C SER A 55 -23.10 5.06 0.16
N LEU A 56 -24.02 4.86 -0.78
CA LEU A 56 -23.91 5.34 -2.16
C LEU A 56 -23.93 6.88 -2.23
N GLU A 57 -24.82 7.51 -1.46
CA GLU A 57 -24.90 8.97 -1.36
C GLU A 57 -23.60 9.57 -0.81
N ILE A 58 -23.09 9.01 0.30
CA ILE A 58 -21.81 9.42 0.90
C ILE A 58 -20.66 9.26 -0.09
N ALA A 59 -20.57 8.09 -0.75
CA ALA A 59 -19.52 7.82 -1.73
C ALA A 59 -19.58 8.77 -2.94
N THR A 60 -20.79 9.13 -3.37
CA THR A 60 -21.00 10.10 -4.45
C THR A 60 -20.55 11.51 -4.03
N TRP A 61 -20.92 11.93 -2.84
CA TRP A 61 -20.46 13.22 -2.27
C TRP A 61 -18.92 13.27 -2.20
N MET A 62 -18.29 12.21 -1.72
CA MET A 62 -16.82 12.12 -1.66
C MET A 62 -16.20 12.20 -3.04
N ARG A 63 -16.75 11.50 -4.02
CA ARG A 63 -16.29 11.52 -5.41
C ARG A 63 -16.37 12.92 -6.02
N ASN A 64 -17.45 13.64 -5.76
CA ASN A 64 -17.63 15.02 -6.22
C ASN A 64 -16.61 15.98 -5.60
N LYS A 65 -16.03 15.62 -4.45
CA LYS A 65 -14.91 16.33 -3.80
C LYS A 65 -13.52 15.83 -4.27
N GLY A 66 -13.45 15.00 -5.30
CA GLY A 66 -12.20 14.40 -5.77
C GLY A 66 -11.61 13.31 -4.85
N MET A 67 -12.37 12.87 -3.85
CA MET A 67 -11.94 11.84 -2.91
C MET A 67 -12.34 10.45 -3.40
N LYS A 68 -11.54 9.44 -3.03
CA LYS A 68 -11.86 8.04 -3.31
C LYS A 68 -12.54 7.41 -2.10
N ALA A 69 -13.74 6.92 -2.30
CA ALA A 69 -14.45 6.09 -1.35
C ALA A 69 -14.75 4.73 -1.97
N ARG A 70 -14.78 3.70 -1.15
CA ARG A 70 -15.23 2.35 -1.55
C ARG A 70 -16.31 1.87 -0.60
N ILE A 71 -17.21 1.05 -1.11
CA ILE A 71 -18.28 0.43 -0.35
C ILE A 71 -18.00 -1.07 -0.29
N ILE A 72 -18.04 -1.63 0.91
CA ILE A 72 -18.04 -3.07 1.14
C ILE A 72 -19.45 -3.47 1.53
N HIS A 73 -20.07 -4.30 0.67
CA HIS A 73 -21.42 -4.79 0.84
C HIS A 73 -21.55 -6.19 0.24
N GLY A 74 -22.50 -6.98 0.72
CA GLY A 74 -22.81 -8.31 0.21
C GLY A 74 -22.92 -9.37 1.30
N SER A 75 -22.71 -10.63 0.94
CA SER A 75 -22.75 -11.71 1.93
C SER A 75 -21.60 -11.56 2.97
N PRO A 76 -21.79 -12.02 4.20
CA PRO A 76 -20.78 -11.91 5.26
C PRO A 76 -19.42 -12.45 4.81
N MET A 77 -19.38 -13.58 4.12
CA MET A 77 -18.14 -14.18 3.61
C MET A 77 -17.43 -13.27 2.61
N HIS A 78 -18.20 -12.66 1.69
CA HIS A 78 -17.65 -11.72 0.70
C HIS A 78 -17.10 -10.46 1.37
N MET A 79 -17.83 -9.92 2.33
CA MET A 79 -17.42 -8.74 3.09
C MET A 79 -16.12 -9.00 3.86
N VAL A 80 -16.01 -10.12 4.56
CA VAL A 80 -14.78 -10.52 5.29
C VAL A 80 -13.60 -10.61 4.34
N LYS A 81 -13.77 -11.26 3.16
CA LYS A 81 -12.70 -11.37 2.17
C LYS A 81 -12.21 -9.99 1.70
N GLN A 82 -13.12 -9.06 1.43
CA GLN A 82 -12.75 -7.70 1.03
C GLN A 82 -12.06 -6.94 2.15
N ILE A 83 -12.56 -7.02 3.38
CA ILE A 83 -11.94 -6.38 4.55
C ILE A 83 -10.51 -6.86 4.73
N LEU A 84 -10.28 -8.17 4.70
CA LEU A 84 -8.94 -8.76 4.84
C LEU A 84 -7.99 -8.28 3.73
N SER A 85 -8.44 -8.29 2.47
CA SER A 85 -7.65 -7.80 1.34
C SER A 85 -7.27 -6.32 1.50
N HIS A 86 -8.19 -5.48 1.93
CA HIS A 86 -7.92 -4.06 2.15
C HIS A 86 -7.02 -3.81 3.35
N HIS A 87 -7.20 -4.58 4.42
CA HIS A 87 -6.33 -4.53 5.58
C HIS A 87 -4.88 -4.92 5.21
N GLN A 88 -4.70 -5.97 4.41
CA GLN A 88 -3.37 -6.36 3.93
C GLN A 88 -2.72 -5.25 3.09
N ALA A 89 -3.47 -4.62 2.18
CA ALA A 89 -2.95 -3.49 1.39
C ALA A 89 -2.59 -2.28 2.27
N PHE A 90 -3.38 -2.00 3.31
CA PHE A 90 -3.10 -0.94 4.28
C PHE A 90 -1.84 -1.25 5.09
N ALA A 91 -1.70 -2.48 5.58
CA ALA A 91 -0.52 -2.93 6.32
C ALA A 91 0.74 -2.85 5.46
N ALA A 92 0.69 -3.34 4.22
CA ALA A 92 1.80 -3.26 3.27
C ALA A 92 2.22 -1.80 3.01
N LYS A 93 1.26 -0.89 2.82
CA LYS A 93 1.55 0.54 2.65
C LYS A 93 2.25 1.13 3.87
N ARG A 94 1.88 0.71 5.07
CA ARG A 94 2.56 1.14 6.31
C ARG A 94 3.99 0.63 6.38
N GLU A 95 4.20 -0.64 6.05
CA GLU A 95 5.53 -1.26 6.08
C GLU A 95 6.52 -0.63 5.12
N ILE A 96 6.07 -0.18 3.95
CA ILE A 96 6.94 0.50 2.98
C ILE A 96 7.19 1.98 3.30
N LYS A 97 6.34 2.60 4.12
CA LYS A 97 6.53 4.00 4.52
C LYS A 97 7.86 4.20 5.25
N GLY A 98 8.65 5.14 4.80
CA GLY A 98 9.98 5.42 5.34
C GLY A 98 11.07 4.44 4.90
N LYS A 99 10.75 3.44 4.06
CA LYS A 99 11.77 2.58 3.46
C LYS A 99 12.57 3.35 2.42
N ARG A 100 13.84 2.95 2.27
CA ARG A 100 14.77 3.52 1.30
C ARG A 100 15.07 2.49 0.22
N ILE A 101 15.03 2.91 -1.02
CA ILE A 101 15.35 2.09 -2.19
C ILE A 101 16.59 2.71 -2.86
N GLY A 102 17.68 1.95 -2.89
CA GLY A 102 18.86 2.32 -3.67
C GLY A 102 18.63 2.02 -5.14
N VAL A 103 18.84 3.00 -6.00
CA VAL A 103 18.81 2.86 -7.46
C VAL A 103 20.26 2.89 -7.94
N ILE A 104 20.73 1.74 -8.43
CA ILE A 104 22.11 1.62 -8.92
C ILE A 104 22.16 2.06 -10.38
N GLY A 105 22.93 3.10 -10.64
CA GLY A 105 23.02 3.74 -11.95
C GLY A 105 21.74 4.50 -12.31
N TYR A 106 21.57 4.80 -13.59
CA TYR A 106 20.43 5.53 -14.12
C TYR A 106 19.78 4.77 -15.26
N PRO A 107 18.45 4.85 -15.44
CA PRO A 107 17.81 4.31 -16.61
C PRO A 107 18.30 5.07 -17.85
N SER A 108 18.41 4.37 -18.98
CA SER A 108 18.78 4.99 -20.24
C SER A 108 17.78 6.07 -20.65
N SER A 109 18.27 7.18 -21.22
CA SER A 109 17.47 8.38 -21.53
C SER A 109 16.33 8.14 -22.53
N TRP A 110 16.41 7.09 -23.33
CA TRP A 110 15.35 6.72 -24.30
C TRP A 110 14.22 5.89 -23.68
N LEU A 111 14.33 5.47 -22.40
CA LEU A 111 13.28 4.71 -21.73
C LEU A 111 12.21 5.68 -21.21
N VAL A 112 10.96 5.48 -21.64
CA VAL A 112 9.85 6.38 -21.31
C VAL A 112 9.10 5.99 -20.02
N ALA A 113 9.24 4.75 -19.55
CA ALA A 113 8.50 4.23 -18.41
C ALA A 113 9.40 3.86 -17.21
N SER A 114 10.72 3.87 -17.36
CA SER A 114 11.68 3.45 -16.33
C SER A 114 12.13 4.58 -15.41
N ASN A 115 11.79 5.83 -15.75
CA ASN A 115 12.06 6.98 -14.90
C ASN A 115 10.98 7.09 -13.83
N VAL A 116 11.39 6.93 -12.57
CA VAL A 116 10.50 7.07 -11.41
C VAL A 116 10.52 8.52 -10.93
N ASP A 117 9.35 9.13 -10.80
CA ASP A 117 9.21 10.39 -10.09
C ASP A 117 9.37 10.14 -8.57
N TYR A 118 10.54 10.43 -8.03
CA TYR A 118 10.89 10.21 -6.62
C TYR A 118 10.01 11.02 -5.67
N LEU A 119 9.63 12.23 -6.05
CA LEU A 119 8.74 13.07 -5.24
C LEU A 119 7.32 12.52 -5.21
N LEU A 120 6.83 12.03 -6.35
CA LEU A 120 5.53 11.39 -6.43
C LEU A 120 5.50 10.09 -5.64
N ALA A 121 6.54 9.27 -5.73
CA ALA A 121 6.69 8.03 -4.96
C ALA A 121 6.71 8.31 -3.46
N LYS A 122 7.50 9.31 -3.02
CA LYS A 122 7.55 9.73 -1.62
C LYS A 122 6.19 10.21 -1.13
N ARG A 123 5.48 11.04 -1.90
CA ARG A 123 4.12 11.53 -1.54
C ARG A 123 3.09 10.41 -1.47
N ARG A 124 3.11 9.46 -2.43
CA ARG A 124 2.11 8.38 -2.50
C ARG A 124 2.37 7.24 -1.52
N TRP A 125 3.63 6.85 -1.35
CA TRP A 125 4.01 5.63 -0.67
C TRP A 125 4.88 5.87 0.55
N GLY A 126 5.43 7.08 0.70
CA GLY A 126 6.38 7.40 1.76
C GLY A 126 7.77 6.75 1.57
N ILE A 127 8.09 6.29 0.36
CA ILE A 127 9.36 5.65 0.01
C ILE A 127 10.36 6.74 -0.37
N GLU A 128 11.61 6.59 0.05
CA GLU A 128 12.73 7.42 -0.38
C GLU A 128 13.59 6.65 -1.37
N TYR A 129 13.85 7.27 -2.52
CA TYR A 129 14.79 6.76 -3.50
C TYR A 129 16.13 7.46 -3.33
N LEU A 130 17.21 6.68 -3.45
CA LEU A 130 18.58 7.14 -3.36
C LEU A 130 19.34 6.66 -4.58
N ASP A 131 19.93 7.59 -5.31
CA ASP A 131 20.81 7.23 -6.41
C ASP A 131 22.16 6.75 -5.87
N ILE A 132 22.59 5.62 -6.38
CA ILE A 132 23.90 5.02 -6.09
C ILE A 132 24.69 5.03 -7.39
N PRO A 133 25.76 5.82 -7.48
CA PRO A 133 26.62 5.86 -8.66
C PRO A 133 27.19 4.48 -8.99
N LEU A 134 27.29 4.16 -10.29
CA LEU A 134 27.90 2.91 -10.74
C LEU A 134 29.35 2.75 -10.27
N GLU A 135 30.06 3.86 -10.14
CA GLU A 135 31.43 3.91 -9.65
C GLU A 135 31.58 3.30 -8.25
N GLU A 136 30.59 3.51 -7.37
CA GLU A 136 30.60 2.88 -6.03
C GLU A 136 30.50 1.36 -6.14
N ILE A 137 29.67 0.87 -7.06
CA ILE A 137 29.52 -0.58 -7.30
C ILE A 137 30.80 -1.16 -7.89
N TYR A 138 31.41 -0.49 -8.87
CA TYR A 138 32.67 -0.94 -9.43
C TYR A 138 33.79 -0.95 -8.38
N CYS A 139 33.88 0.07 -7.51
CA CYS A 139 34.82 0.08 -6.41
C CYS A 139 34.64 -1.11 -5.44
N LEU A 140 33.40 -1.54 -5.21
CA LEU A 140 33.13 -2.73 -4.41
C LEU A 140 33.47 -4.00 -5.17
N TYR A 141 33.06 -4.10 -6.43
CA TYR A 141 33.30 -5.26 -7.29
C TYR A 141 34.78 -5.62 -7.39
N TYR A 142 35.65 -4.63 -7.61
CA TYR A 142 37.09 -4.87 -7.72
C TYR A 142 37.79 -5.20 -6.40
N LYS A 143 37.08 -5.08 -5.26
CA LYS A 143 37.60 -5.50 -3.96
C LYS A 143 37.18 -6.91 -3.58
N ILE A 144 36.23 -7.50 -4.30
CA ILE A 144 35.74 -8.85 -4.05
C ILE A 144 36.77 -9.85 -4.52
N THR A 145 37.16 -10.78 -3.66
CA THR A 145 38.09 -11.87 -3.95
C THR A 145 37.35 -13.18 -4.22
N ASP A 146 38.04 -14.15 -4.80
CA ASP A 146 37.48 -15.49 -4.99
C ASP A 146 37.09 -16.17 -3.67
N ASP A 147 37.80 -15.87 -2.59
CA ASP A 147 37.45 -16.37 -1.24
C ASP A 147 36.13 -15.80 -0.75
N ASP A 148 35.82 -14.53 -1.04
CA ASP A 148 34.56 -13.87 -0.64
C ASP A 148 33.34 -14.49 -1.31
N ILE A 149 33.49 -14.95 -2.56
CA ILE A 149 32.39 -15.48 -3.36
C ILE A 149 32.29 -17.01 -3.33
N GLY A 150 33.39 -17.72 -3.06
CA GLY A 150 33.48 -19.18 -3.16
C GLY A 150 32.38 -19.92 -2.42
N TYR A 151 32.10 -19.53 -1.17
CA TYR A 151 31.03 -20.14 -0.40
C TYR A 151 29.64 -19.90 -1.04
N LYS A 152 29.34 -18.65 -1.42
CA LYS A 152 28.03 -18.30 -2.02
C LYS A 152 27.84 -18.97 -3.37
N ALA A 153 28.88 -19.01 -4.20
CA ALA A 153 28.85 -19.70 -5.47
C ALA A 153 28.60 -21.21 -5.28
N SER A 154 29.27 -21.85 -4.32
CA SER A 154 29.06 -23.28 -4.03
C SER A 154 27.63 -23.60 -3.58
N VAL A 155 26.99 -22.71 -2.82
CA VAL A 155 25.58 -22.87 -2.40
C VAL A 155 24.65 -22.78 -3.61
N LEU A 156 24.86 -21.79 -4.48
CA LEU A 156 24.04 -21.63 -5.70
C LEU A 156 24.18 -22.82 -6.65
N VAL A 157 25.40 -23.30 -6.87
CA VAL A 157 25.66 -24.47 -7.71
C VAL A 157 24.99 -25.73 -7.15
N LYS A 158 25.03 -25.93 -5.82
CA LYS A 158 24.35 -27.07 -5.18
C LYS A 158 22.82 -27.03 -5.29
N GLN A 159 22.25 -25.84 -5.36
CA GLN A 159 20.79 -25.64 -5.48
C GLN A 159 20.31 -25.62 -6.93
N ALA A 160 21.19 -25.50 -7.90
CA ALA A 160 20.84 -25.47 -9.31
C ALA A 160 20.36 -26.85 -9.79
N VAL A 161 19.25 -26.88 -10.52
CA VAL A 161 18.72 -28.11 -11.16
C VAL A 161 19.61 -28.54 -12.35
N ALA A 162 20.21 -27.56 -13.02
CA ALA A 162 21.18 -27.77 -14.07
C ALA A 162 22.22 -26.67 -14.07
N PHE A 163 23.47 -27.02 -14.27
CA PHE A 163 24.59 -26.09 -14.41
C PHE A 163 25.25 -26.31 -15.77
N ARG A 164 25.45 -25.26 -16.53
CA ARG A 164 26.23 -25.24 -17.77
C ARG A 164 27.38 -24.28 -17.58
N GLU A 165 28.59 -24.75 -17.84
CA GLU A 165 29.75 -23.89 -17.92
C GLU A 165 29.59 -22.91 -19.10
N ALA A 166 29.93 -21.66 -18.88
CA ALA A 166 30.03 -20.68 -19.96
C ALA A 166 31.23 -21.04 -20.82
N THR A 167 30.98 -21.35 -22.09
CA THR A 167 32.02 -21.57 -23.13
C THR A 167 32.53 -20.25 -23.65
#